data_a17f87de7136746a02c6e4740f93ea59
#
_entry.id   a17f87de7136746a02c6e4740f93ea59
#
_cell.length_a   1.000
_cell.length_b   1.000
_cell.length_c   1.000
_cell.angle_alpha   90.00
_cell.angle_beta   90.00
_cell.angle_gamma   90.00
#
_symmetry.space_group_name_H-M   'P 1'
#
loop_
_entity.id
_entity.type
_entity.pdbx_description
1 polymer ?
#
loop_
_entity_poly.entity_id
_entity_poly.type
_entity_poly.pdbx_seq_one_letter_code
_entity_poly.pdbx_strand_id
1 'polypeptide(L)'
;MRVLRYTACTTRHTCLNTVIFNWSLCMTVIPVTEQRNPASYQIDTKSTEEILTIINNEDKKVPYAVEGAIPELTKLIDRLVPLLKKGGRLFYIGAGTSGRLGILDASECPPTYGVSADTVQGFIAGGDDALRRSIEGAEDDENHGVEQLKSAAFSSSDMLIGITASGSAPYVLGAMKYARSLGSPVGAISCNERSKTFELADFPIFLPVGPEIITGSTRMKSGTAQKLVLNMITTTAMIKLGKVYNNFMIDLMPVNAKLEERSKRLINEITDCGQSRAAEVFGESGKKIRTAIVMASLGVDKTEAEKLLKAGGGNINFAIDAHAKHAD
;
A
#
# COMPACT_ATOMS: atom_id res chain seq x y z
N MET A 1 12.59 51.19 -18.84
CA MET A 1 11.62 52.15 -19.41
C MET A 1 11.96 52.45 -20.85
N ARG A 2 11.26 51.87 -21.80
CA ARG A 2 11.29 52.30 -23.22
C ARG A 2 9.84 52.49 -23.66
N VAL A 3 9.48 53.75 -23.83
CA VAL A 3 8.18 54.21 -24.33
C VAL A 3 8.22 54.11 -25.84
N LEU A 4 7.37 53.30 -26.45
CA LEU A 4 7.09 53.34 -27.88
C LEU A 4 5.87 54.24 -28.11
N ARG A 5 6.09 55.37 -28.79
CA ARG A 5 5.04 56.27 -29.27
C ARG A 5 4.44 55.67 -30.53
N TYR A 6 3.12 55.50 -30.55
CA TYR A 6 2.39 55.25 -31.80
C TYR A 6 1.75 56.57 -32.29
N THR A 7 2.10 56.92 -33.47
CA THR A 7 1.48 58.00 -34.24
C THR A 7 0.11 57.57 -34.76
N ALA A 8 -0.89 58.41 -34.51
CA ALA A 8 -2.24 58.25 -35.01
C ALA A 8 -2.32 58.44 -36.54
N CYS A 9 -2.98 57.54 -37.22
CA CYS A 9 -3.46 57.74 -38.61
C CYS A 9 -4.98 57.75 -38.58
N THR A 10 -5.56 58.89 -38.94
CA THR A 10 -7.00 59.10 -39.09
C THR A 10 -7.44 58.71 -40.50
N THR A 11 -8.32 57.72 -40.65
CA THR A 11 -9.34 57.70 -41.73
C THR A 11 -10.50 56.76 -41.34
N ARG A 12 -11.68 57.22 -41.63
CA ARG A 12 -13.02 56.64 -41.30
C ARG A 12 -13.33 55.39 -42.09
N HIS A 13 -14.00 54.46 -41.48
CA HIS A 13 -15.29 53.78 -41.72
C HIS A 13 -15.24 52.27 -41.44
N THR A 14 -16.17 51.90 -40.53
CA THR A 14 -16.98 50.68 -40.47
C THR A 14 -16.37 49.33 -40.05
N CYS A 15 -17.16 48.76 -39.16
CA CYS A 15 -17.20 47.39 -38.63
C CYS A 15 -16.33 47.09 -37.41
N LEU A 16 -16.92 47.40 -36.23
CA LEU A 16 -16.58 46.78 -34.97
C LEU A 16 -16.95 45.29 -35.02
N ASN A 17 -16.00 44.44 -35.33
CA ASN A 17 -15.98 43.08 -34.86
C ASN A 17 -14.99 43.02 -33.69
N THR A 18 -15.53 43.20 -32.50
CA THR A 18 -14.76 42.97 -31.26
C THR A 18 -14.48 41.49 -31.16
N VAL A 19 -13.34 41.04 -31.71
CA VAL A 19 -12.79 39.73 -31.43
C VAL A 19 -12.29 39.79 -29.99
N ILE A 20 -13.15 39.37 -29.06
CA ILE A 20 -12.74 39.10 -27.68
C ILE A 20 -11.81 37.87 -27.77
N PHE A 21 -10.51 38.11 -27.87
CA PHE A 21 -9.53 37.07 -27.61
C PHE A 21 -9.66 36.69 -26.12
N ASN A 22 -10.44 35.64 -25.91
CA ASN A 22 -10.51 34.99 -24.60
C ASN A 22 -9.16 34.29 -24.40
N TRP A 23 -8.19 35.01 -23.82
CA TRP A 23 -6.95 34.45 -23.32
C TRP A 23 -7.28 33.69 -22.04
N SER A 24 -7.97 32.55 -22.17
CA SER A 24 -7.87 31.49 -21.18
C SER A 24 -6.43 31.01 -21.24
N LEU A 25 -5.55 31.68 -20.49
CA LEU A 25 -4.26 31.12 -20.15
C LEU A 25 -4.58 29.78 -19.48
N CYS A 26 -4.47 28.70 -20.23
CA CYS A 26 -4.32 27.38 -19.69
C CYS A 26 -2.96 27.37 -18.96
N MET A 27 -2.94 27.93 -17.74
CA MET A 27 -1.79 27.75 -16.85
C MET A 27 -1.73 26.27 -16.57
N THR A 28 -0.81 25.57 -17.22
CA THR A 28 -0.47 24.19 -16.86
C THR A 28 -0.06 24.21 -15.40
N VAL A 29 -0.95 23.76 -14.53
CA VAL A 29 -0.67 23.67 -13.10
C VAL A 29 0.45 22.64 -12.93
N ILE A 30 1.63 23.10 -12.53
CA ILE A 30 2.78 22.22 -12.29
C ILE A 30 2.38 21.24 -11.17
N PRO A 31 2.47 19.93 -11.41
CA PRO A 31 2.20 18.91 -10.39
C PRO A 31 3.01 19.17 -9.12
N VAL A 32 2.44 18.89 -7.95
CA VAL A 32 3.11 19.18 -6.66
C VAL A 32 4.45 18.44 -6.53
N THR A 33 4.58 17.27 -7.15
CA THR A 33 5.84 16.49 -7.19
C THR A 33 6.96 17.18 -7.96
N GLU A 34 6.62 18.13 -8.85
CA GLU A 34 7.56 18.90 -9.68
C GLU A 34 7.78 20.34 -9.16
N GLN A 35 7.08 20.72 -8.10
CA GLN A 35 7.24 22.04 -7.47
C GLN A 35 8.49 22.08 -6.61
N ARG A 36 9.08 23.29 -6.50
CA ARG A 36 10.19 23.53 -5.58
C ARG A 36 9.69 23.66 -4.15
N ASN A 37 10.39 23.01 -3.23
CA ASN A 37 10.10 23.15 -1.80
C ASN A 37 10.78 24.42 -1.24
N PRO A 38 10.01 25.40 -0.72
CA PRO A 38 10.59 26.61 -0.17
C PRO A 38 11.55 26.36 1.02
N ALA A 39 11.34 25.29 1.80
CA ALA A 39 12.19 24.96 2.94
C ALA A 39 13.61 24.52 2.53
N SER A 40 13.80 24.10 1.28
CA SER A 40 15.08 23.59 0.78
C SER A 40 15.79 24.53 -0.21
N TYR A 41 15.42 25.82 -0.25
CA TYR A 41 16.17 26.78 -1.06
C TYR A 41 17.62 26.86 -0.59
N GLN A 42 18.55 26.82 -1.56
CA GLN A 42 20.00 26.85 -1.33
C GLN A 42 20.48 25.74 -0.37
N ILE A 43 19.84 24.55 -0.44
CA ILE A 43 20.19 23.42 0.42
C ILE A 43 21.63 22.94 0.18
N ASP A 44 22.13 23.11 -1.03
CA ASP A 44 23.50 22.78 -1.44
C ASP A 44 24.60 23.62 -0.75
N THR A 45 24.23 24.77 -0.16
CA THR A 45 25.15 25.66 0.56
C THR A 45 25.08 25.48 2.08
N LYS A 46 24.24 24.60 2.59
CA LYS A 46 23.98 24.41 4.00
C LYS A 46 24.92 23.41 4.64
N SER A 47 25.15 23.54 5.94
CA SER A 47 25.87 22.55 6.72
C SER A 47 25.12 21.19 6.75
N THR A 48 25.82 20.11 7.03
CA THR A 48 25.23 18.79 7.17
C THR A 48 24.11 18.77 8.21
N GLU A 49 24.27 19.44 9.35
CA GLU A 49 23.25 19.51 10.41
C GLU A 49 22.00 20.24 9.93
N GLU A 50 22.14 21.36 9.24
CA GLU A 50 21.01 22.10 8.66
C GLU A 50 20.26 21.26 7.62
N ILE A 51 20.99 20.55 6.73
CA ILE A 51 20.40 19.66 5.74
C ILE A 51 19.58 18.56 6.42
N LEU A 52 20.15 17.86 7.38
CA LEU A 52 19.46 16.79 8.11
C LEU A 52 18.24 17.31 8.87
N THR A 53 18.34 18.49 9.46
CA THR A 53 17.24 19.15 10.17
C THR A 53 16.09 19.49 9.22
N ILE A 54 16.38 20.02 8.04
CA ILE A 54 15.38 20.33 7.01
C ILE A 54 14.68 19.04 6.56
N ILE A 55 15.46 17.99 6.24
CA ILE A 55 14.92 16.69 5.84
C ILE A 55 13.96 16.16 6.90
N ASN A 56 14.42 16.07 8.14
CA ASN A 56 13.61 15.54 9.23
C ASN A 56 12.34 16.35 9.49
N ASN A 57 12.40 17.69 9.36
CA ASN A 57 11.21 18.54 9.55
C ASN A 57 10.18 18.37 8.42
N GLU A 58 10.63 18.12 7.20
CA GLU A 58 9.75 17.78 6.10
C GLU A 58 9.14 16.38 6.26
N ASP A 59 9.93 15.40 6.68
CA ASP A 59 9.46 14.02 6.88
C ASP A 59 8.41 13.91 7.99
N LYS A 60 8.48 14.76 9.04
CA LYS A 60 7.45 14.84 10.08
C LYS A 60 6.05 15.16 9.57
N LYS A 61 5.92 15.73 8.38
CA LYS A 61 4.62 16.03 7.75
C LYS A 61 3.93 14.80 7.18
N VAL A 62 4.70 13.75 6.87
CA VAL A 62 4.20 12.56 6.17
C VAL A 62 3.09 11.83 6.96
N PRO A 63 3.23 11.54 8.27
CA PRO A 63 2.17 10.88 9.02
C PRO A 63 0.83 11.65 8.99
N TYR A 64 0.86 12.97 9.04
CA TYR A 64 -0.35 13.79 8.97
C TYR A 64 -1.02 13.75 7.59
N ALA A 65 -0.21 13.69 6.51
CA ALA A 65 -0.75 13.50 5.17
C ALA A 65 -1.44 12.14 5.03
N VAL A 66 -0.89 11.09 5.65
CA VAL A 66 -1.45 9.74 5.66
C VAL A 66 -2.72 9.67 6.52
N GLU A 67 -2.77 10.37 7.65
CA GLU A 67 -3.94 10.44 8.52
C GLU A 67 -5.19 10.89 7.76
N GLY A 68 -5.05 11.90 6.89
CA GLY A 68 -6.14 12.39 6.03
C GLY A 68 -6.68 11.34 5.04
N ALA A 69 -5.91 10.30 4.71
CA ALA A 69 -6.31 9.25 3.81
C ALA A 69 -7.05 8.07 4.49
N ILE A 70 -7.10 8.02 5.83
CA ILE A 70 -7.73 6.90 6.58
C ILE A 70 -9.16 6.59 6.13
N PRO A 71 -10.06 7.57 5.88
CA PRO A 71 -11.43 7.27 5.44
C PRO A 71 -11.49 6.49 4.12
N GLU A 72 -10.68 6.85 3.13
CA GLU A 72 -10.63 6.14 1.85
C GLU A 72 -9.92 4.78 1.96
N LEU A 73 -8.86 4.70 2.78
CA LEU A 73 -8.22 3.42 3.11
C LEU A 73 -9.19 2.44 3.77
N THR A 74 -10.06 2.93 4.65
CA THR A 74 -11.09 2.11 5.29
C THR A 74 -12.01 1.48 4.25
N LYS A 75 -12.53 2.27 3.30
CA LYS A 75 -13.40 1.77 2.22
C LYS A 75 -12.69 0.72 1.35
N LEU A 76 -11.43 0.99 0.99
CA LEU A 76 -10.60 0.07 0.21
C LEU A 76 -10.43 -1.27 0.95
N ILE A 77 -10.03 -1.22 2.22
CA ILE A 77 -9.77 -2.41 3.02
C ILE A 77 -11.08 -3.19 3.28
N ASP A 78 -12.17 -2.51 3.56
CA ASP A 78 -13.48 -3.15 3.76
C ASP A 78 -13.98 -3.83 2.47
N ARG A 79 -13.56 -3.37 1.29
CA ARG A 79 -13.79 -4.06 0.01
C ARG A 79 -12.80 -5.21 -0.21
N LEU A 80 -11.52 -5.05 0.18
CA LEU A 80 -10.47 -6.05 -0.03
C LEU A 80 -10.69 -7.32 0.82
N VAL A 81 -11.00 -7.17 2.11
CA VAL A 81 -11.11 -8.30 3.04
C VAL A 81 -12.11 -9.37 2.59
N PRO A 82 -13.32 -9.04 2.12
CA PRO A 82 -14.25 -10.04 1.58
C PRO A 82 -13.73 -10.76 0.33
N LEU A 83 -12.92 -10.10 -0.51
CA LEU A 83 -12.30 -10.72 -1.68
C LEU A 83 -11.27 -11.77 -1.23
N LEU A 84 -10.36 -11.39 -0.34
CA LEU A 84 -9.35 -12.30 0.21
C LEU A 84 -9.99 -13.51 0.92
N LYS A 85 -11.09 -13.32 1.65
CA LYS A 85 -11.85 -14.42 2.27
C LYS A 85 -12.43 -15.42 1.26
N LYS A 86 -12.71 -14.98 0.05
CA LYS A 86 -13.23 -15.82 -1.05
C LYS A 86 -12.12 -16.41 -1.93
N GLY A 87 -10.85 -16.23 -1.55
CA GLY A 87 -9.71 -16.73 -2.31
C GLY A 87 -9.22 -15.79 -3.41
N GLY A 88 -9.73 -14.56 -3.47
CA GLY A 88 -9.16 -13.50 -4.31
C GLY A 88 -7.82 -13.02 -3.77
N ARG A 89 -7.12 -12.19 -4.55
CA ARG A 89 -5.74 -11.75 -4.30
C ARG A 89 -5.65 -10.24 -4.37
N LEU A 90 -4.62 -9.67 -3.74
CA LEU A 90 -4.23 -8.28 -3.84
C LEU A 90 -3.01 -8.14 -4.76
N PHE A 91 -3.09 -7.23 -5.71
CA PHE A 91 -2.01 -6.90 -6.63
C PHE A 91 -1.58 -5.45 -6.47
N TYR A 92 -0.30 -5.22 -6.24
CA TYR A 92 0.35 -3.92 -6.31
C TYR A 92 1.04 -3.75 -7.65
N ILE A 93 0.91 -2.59 -8.27
CA ILE A 93 1.62 -2.26 -9.49
C ILE A 93 2.18 -0.84 -9.42
N GLY A 94 3.47 -0.67 -9.73
CA GLY A 94 4.13 0.63 -9.65
C GLY A 94 5.42 0.70 -10.44
N ALA A 95 5.94 1.91 -10.65
CA ALA A 95 7.23 2.13 -11.27
C ALA A 95 8.24 2.67 -10.24
N GLY A 96 9.54 2.42 -10.45
CA GLY A 96 10.61 2.93 -9.61
C GLY A 96 10.42 2.62 -8.12
N THR A 97 10.49 3.64 -7.26
CA THR A 97 10.33 3.49 -5.80
C THR A 97 8.97 2.91 -5.44
N SER A 98 7.89 3.32 -6.11
CA SER A 98 6.53 2.85 -5.84
C SER A 98 6.39 1.34 -6.08
N GLY A 99 6.94 0.83 -7.18
CA GLY A 99 6.95 -0.61 -7.47
C GLY A 99 7.78 -1.40 -6.46
N ARG A 100 8.96 -0.89 -6.08
CA ARG A 100 9.82 -1.52 -5.04
C ARG A 100 9.09 -1.65 -3.71
N LEU A 101 8.36 -0.62 -3.29
CA LEU A 101 7.61 -0.63 -2.03
C LEU A 101 6.44 -1.62 -2.08
N GLY A 102 5.75 -1.73 -3.22
CA GLY A 102 4.69 -2.72 -3.42
C GLY A 102 5.22 -4.16 -3.31
N ILE A 103 6.38 -4.46 -3.93
CA ILE A 103 7.03 -5.78 -3.82
C ILE A 103 7.51 -6.02 -2.39
N LEU A 104 8.11 -5.03 -1.74
CA LEU A 104 8.56 -5.14 -0.35
C LEU A 104 7.41 -5.53 0.58
N ASP A 105 6.30 -4.81 0.55
CA ASP A 105 5.13 -5.08 1.39
C ASP A 105 4.53 -6.47 1.09
N ALA A 106 4.42 -6.85 -0.19
CA ALA A 106 3.93 -8.16 -0.61
C ALA A 106 4.83 -9.30 -0.10
N SER A 107 6.15 -9.14 -0.18
CA SER A 107 7.13 -10.17 0.21
C SER A 107 7.16 -10.45 1.72
N GLU A 108 6.75 -9.49 2.55
CA GLU A 108 6.69 -9.62 4.00
C GLU A 108 5.41 -10.30 4.51
N CYS A 109 4.37 -10.44 3.68
CA CYS A 109 3.11 -11.08 4.08
C CYS A 109 3.24 -12.58 4.39
N PRO A 110 3.93 -13.41 3.58
CA PRO A 110 4.08 -14.83 3.87
C PRO A 110 4.81 -15.12 5.19
N PRO A 111 6.01 -14.56 5.47
CA PRO A 111 6.72 -14.86 6.71
C PRO A 111 6.01 -14.32 7.96
N THR A 112 5.23 -13.24 7.84
CA THR A 112 4.55 -12.58 8.97
C THR A 112 3.21 -13.24 9.30
N TYR A 113 2.42 -13.58 8.28
CA TYR A 113 1.03 -14.00 8.43
C TYR A 113 0.75 -15.43 7.96
N GLY A 114 1.77 -16.15 7.47
CA GLY A 114 1.62 -17.52 7.00
C GLY A 114 0.65 -17.68 5.83
N VAL A 115 0.51 -16.64 5.01
CA VAL A 115 -0.30 -16.68 3.78
C VAL A 115 0.56 -17.14 2.59
N SER A 116 -0.11 -17.61 1.51
CA SER A 116 0.59 -17.90 0.26
C SER A 116 1.24 -16.61 -0.30
N ALA A 117 2.37 -16.74 -0.96
CA ALA A 117 3.00 -15.66 -1.71
C ALA A 117 2.08 -15.10 -2.82
N ASP A 118 1.12 -15.89 -3.28
CA ASP A 118 0.12 -15.46 -4.26
C ASP A 118 -0.94 -14.53 -3.67
N THR A 119 -1.13 -14.50 -2.35
CA THR A 119 -2.20 -13.73 -1.70
C THR A 119 -2.02 -12.23 -1.90
N VAL A 120 -0.78 -11.75 -1.81
CA VAL A 120 -0.41 -10.35 -2.09
C VAL A 120 0.80 -10.38 -3.02
N GLN A 121 0.67 -9.78 -4.18
CA GLN A 121 1.69 -9.76 -5.21
C GLN A 121 2.06 -8.33 -5.58
N GLY A 122 3.33 -8.08 -5.85
CA GLY A 122 3.84 -6.78 -6.28
C GLY A 122 4.50 -6.87 -7.65
N PHE A 123 4.21 -5.90 -8.51
CA PHE A 123 4.79 -5.77 -9.85
C PHE A 123 5.45 -4.40 -10.03
N ILE A 124 6.55 -4.41 -10.75
CA ILE A 124 7.35 -3.20 -11.02
C ILE A 124 7.60 -3.06 -12.53
N ALA A 125 7.55 -1.84 -13.03
CA ALA A 125 7.97 -1.53 -14.39
C ALA A 125 9.43 -1.93 -14.60
N GLY A 126 9.72 -2.69 -15.67
CA GLY A 126 11.04 -3.24 -15.95
C GLY A 126 11.33 -4.58 -15.26
N GLY A 127 10.37 -5.17 -14.52
CA GLY A 127 10.51 -6.50 -13.91
C GLY A 127 11.54 -6.56 -12.78
N ASP A 128 12.03 -7.77 -12.46
CA ASP A 128 12.90 -8.01 -11.30
C ASP A 128 14.24 -7.25 -11.36
N ASP A 129 14.78 -6.99 -12.53
CA ASP A 129 15.99 -6.18 -12.68
C ASP A 129 15.79 -4.74 -12.14
N ALA A 130 14.56 -4.20 -12.27
CA ALA A 130 14.22 -2.87 -11.78
C ALA A 130 14.20 -2.76 -10.24
N LEU A 131 14.21 -3.88 -9.50
CA LEU A 131 14.38 -3.87 -8.04
C LEU A 131 15.75 -3.33 -7.64
N ARG A 132 16.78 -3.64 -8.42
CA ARG A 132 18.20 -3.35 -8.10
C ARG A 132 18.76 -2.18 -8.90
N ARG A 133 18.22 -1.90 -10.09
CA ARG A 133 18.71 -0.88 -11.03
C ARG A 133 17.56 0.01 -11.48
N SER A 134 17.87 1.21 -11.94
CA SER A 134 16.91 2.00 -12.71
C SER A 134 16.87 1.46 -14.13
N ILE A 135 15.65 1.19 -14.62
CA ILE A 135 15.42 0.81 -16.02
C ILE A 135 14.71 1.99 -16.67
N GLU A 136 15.45 2.74 -17.47
CA GLU A 136 14.91 3.93 -18.11
C GLU A 136 13.83 3.56 -19.14
N GLY A 137 12.78 4.40 -19.24
CA GLY A 137 11.66 4.18 -20.15
C GLY A 137 10.70 3.06 -19.76
N ALA A 138 11.01 2.24 -18.73
CA ALA A 138 10.14 1.14 -18.34
C ALA A 138 8.76 1.61 -17.84
N GLU A 139 8.68 2.80 -17.25
CA GLU A 139 7.41 3.36 -16.76
C GLU A 139 6.50 3.86 -17.90
N ASP A 140 7.04 4.05 -19.10
CA ASP A 140 6.33 4.54 -20.27
C ASP A 140 5.63 3.42 -21.06
N ASP A 141 5.96 2.15 -20.79
CA ASP A 141 5.34 1.00 -21.45
C ASP A 141 3.99 0.63 -20.82
N GLU A 142 2.93 1.13 -21.42
CA GLU A 142 1.54 0.87 -21.00
C GLU A 142 1.15 -0.63 -21.09
N ASN A 143 1.73 -1.38 -22.01
CA ASN A 143 1.37 -2.78 -22.26
C ASN A 143 2.05 -3.74 -21.28
N HIS A 144 3.26 -3.45 -20.84
CA HIS A 144 4.02 -4.35 -19.95
C HIS A 144 3.27 -4.67 -18.64
N GLY A 145 2.60 -3.68 -18.03
CA GLY A 145 1.77 -3.93 -16.83
C GLY A 145 0.58 -4.84 -17.11
N VAL A 146 -0.03 -4.74 -18.28
CA VAL A 146 -1.11 -5.62 -18.73
C VAL A 146 -0.61 -7.06 -18.91
N GLU A 147 0.56 -7.25 -19.52
CA GLU A 147 1.17 -8.56 -19.73
C GLU A 147 1.52 -9.24 -18.41
N GLN A 148 2.05 -8.51 -17.45
CA GLN A 148 2.32 -9.05 -16.12
C GLN A 148 1.06 -9.51 -15.40
N LEU A 149 -0.03 -8.71 -15.44
CA LEU A 149 -1.31 -9.13 -14.86
C LEU A 149 -1.90 -10.35 -15.54
N LYS A 150 -1.81 -10.45 -16.88
CA LYS A 150 -2.23 -11.64 -17.64
C LYS A 150 -1.42 -12.88 -17.26
N SER A 151 -0.10 -12.74 -17.15
CA SER A 151 0.81 -13.83 -16.77
C SER A 151 0.54 -14.34 -15.36
N ALA A 152 0.10 -13.45 -14.45
CA ALA A 152 -0.33 -13.80 -13.10
C ALA A 152 -1.78 -14.30 -13.03
N ALA A 153 -2.45 -14.49 -14.16
CA ALA A 153 -3.86 -14.87 -14.26
C ALA A 153 -4.78 -13.97 -13.39
N PHE A 154 -4.55 -12.65 -13.45
CA PHE A 154 -5.38 -11.66 -12.76
C PHE A 154 -6.82 -11.69 -13.26
N SER A 155 -7.79 -11.58 -12.35
CA SER A 155 -9.21 -11.75 -12.66
C SER A 155 -10.10 -10.75 -11.90
N SER A 156 -11.40 -10.77 -12.18
CA SER A 156 -12.40 -9.96 -11.47
C SER A 156 -12.56 -10.29 -9.98
N SER A 157 -12.04 -11.44 -9.53
CA SER A 157 -12.02 -11.83 -8.10
C SER A 157 -10.89 -11.15 -7.32
N ASP A 158 -9.94 -10.55 -7.99
CA ASP A 158 -8.77 -9.91 -7.41
C ASP A 158 -8.99 -8.40 -7.24
N MET A 159 -8.09 -7.72 -6.53
CA MET A 159 -8.03 -6.25 -6.43
C MET A 159 -6.66 -5.77 -6.92
N LEU A 160 -6.67 -4.72 -7.76
CA LEU A 160 -5.45 -4.03 -8.17
C LEU A 160 -5.29 -2.70 -7.43
N ILE A 161 -4.09 -2.39 -6.96
CA ILE A 161 -3.73 -1.06 -6.44
C ILE A 161 -2.57 -0.52 -7.27
N GLY A 162 -2.84 0.56 -8.02
CA GLY A 162 -1.83 1.32 -8.75
C GLY A 162 -1.12 2.30 -7.83
N ILE A 163 0.21 2.27 -7.80
CA ILE A 163 1.04 3.09 -6.92
C ILE A 163 1.93 4.00 -7.78
N THR A 164 1.73 5.31 -7.69
CA THR A 164 2.52 6.29 -8.43
C THR A 164 2.50 7.65 -7.74
N ALA A 165 3.65 8.23 -7.43
CA ALA A 165 3.71 9.54 -6.79
C ALA A 165 3.18 10.64 -7.73
N SER A 166 3.53 10.60 -9.01
CA SER A 166 3.11 11.56 -10.03
C SER A 166 1.63 11.39 -10.45
N GLY A 167 1.12 10.16 -10.37
CA GLY A 167 -0.23 9.83 -10.82
C GLY A 167 -0.40 9.70 -12.33
N SER A 168 0.68 9.61 -13.10
CA SER A 168 0.63 9.64 -14.57
C SER A 168 1.45 8.58 -15.29
N ALA A 169 2.11 7.66 -14.57
CA ALA A 169 2.94 6.62 -15.17
C ALA A 169 2.13 5.70 -16.12
N PRO A 170 2.44 5.65 -17.42
CA PRO A 170 1.68 4.87 -18.41
C PRO A 170 1.57 3.39 -18.05
N TYR A 171 2.65 2.77 -17.59
CA TYR A 171 2.68 1.40 -17.10
C TYR A 171 1.58 1.10 -16.07
N VAL A 172 1.40 2.00 -15.09
CA VAL A 172 0.37 1.85 -14.04
C VAL A 172 -1.02 2.07 -14.63
N LEU A 173 -1.17 3.11 -15.48
CA LEU A 173 -2.46 3.43 -16.12
C LEU A 173 -2.96 2.28 -17.01
N GLY A 174 -2.08 1.64 -17.79
CA GLY A 174 -2.44 0.50 -18.63
C GLY A 174 -2.96 -0.69 -17.82
N ALA A 175 -2.24 -1.06 -16.77
CA ALA A 175 -2.67 -2.12 -15.86
C ALA A 175 -4.02 -1.81 -15.18
N MET A 176 -4.23 -0.57 -14.74
CA MET A 176 -5.50 -0.16 -14.12
C MET A 176 -6.67 -0.19 -15.11
N LYS A 177 -6.48 0.26 -16.36
CA LYS A 177 -7.48 0.14 -17.43
C LYS A 177 -7.85 -1.33 -17.68
N TYR A 178 -6.84 -2.20 -17.74
CA TYR A 178 -7.05 -3.63 -17.92
C TYR A 178 -7.85 -4.25 -16.76
N ALA A 179 -7.47 -3.97 -15.50
CA ALA A 179 -8.19 -4.47 -14.33
C ALA A 179 -9.67 -4.03 -14.33
N ARG A 180 -9.94 -2.75 -14.66
CA ARG A 180 -11.32 -2.25 -14.82
C ARG A 180 -12.10 -2.96 -15.92
N SER A 181 -11.45 -3.26 -17.04
CA SER A 181 -12.11 -3.98 -18.15
C SER A 181 -12.57 -5.40 -17.77
N LEU A 182 -11.95 -5.98 -16.74
CA LEU A 182 -12.35 -7.28 -16.16
C LEU A 182 -13.42 -7.15 -15.06
N GLY A 183 -13.78 -5.92 -14.65
CA GLY A 183 -14.69 -5.68 -13.52
C GLY A 183 -14.04 -5.86 -12.15
N SER A 184 -12.72 -5.89 -12.07
CA SER A 184 -11.98 -5.94 -10.80
C SER A 184 -12.03 -4.58 -10.10
N PRO A 185 -12.16 -4.53 -8.76
CA PRO A 185 -12.01 -3.29 -8.01
C PRO A 185 -10.58 -2.76 -8.09
N VAL A 186 -10.45 -1.44 -8.24
CA VAL A 186 -9.17 -0.76 -8.45
C VAL A 186 -8.96 0.34 -7.42
N GLY A 187 -7.84 0.28 -6.68
CA GLY A 187 -7.32 1.36 -5.86
C GLY A 187 -6.22 2.14 -6.59
N ALA A 188 -6.00 3.39 -6.18
CA ALA A 188 -4.88 4.20 -6.65
C ALA A 188 -4.27 4.98 -5.49
N ILE A 189 -2.94 5.00 -5.40
CA ILE A 189 -2.19 5.79 -4.42
C ILE A 189 -1.35 6.82 -5.17
N SER A 190 -1.59 8.11 -4.91
CA SER A 190 -0.86 9.21 -5.56
C SER A 190 -0.63 10.38 -4.61
N CYS A 191 0.45 11.14 -4.86
CA CYS A 191 0.79 12.37 -4.14
C CYS A 191 0.34 13.65 -4.88
N ASN A 192 -0.26 13.52 -6.06
CA ASN A 192 -0.86 14.61 -6.80
C ASN A 192 -2.39 14.53 -6.76
N GLU A 193 -3.04 15.63 -6.41
CA GLU A 193 -4.51 15.72 -6.32
C GLU A 193 -5.20 15.43 -7.66
N ARG A 194 -4.62 15.93 -8.76
CA ARG A 194 -5.12 15.73 -10.13
C ARG A 194 -4.45 14.54 -10.82
N SER A 195 -4.37 13.44 -10.11
CA SER A 195 -3.79 12.20 -10.64
C SER A 195 -4.70 11.56 -11.68
N LYS A 196 -4.16 11.22 -12.86
CA LYS A 196 -4.88 10.45 -13.89
C LYS A 196 -5.31 9.08 -13.39
N THR A 197 -4.57 8.49 -12.43
CA THR A 197 -4.95 7.21 -11.83
C THR A 197 -6.25 7.30 -11.03
N PHE A 198 -6.60 8.46 -10.48
CA PHE A 198 -7.85 8.64 -9.73
C PHE A 198 -9.09 8.57 -10.62
N GLU A 199 -8.98 8.91 -11.90
CA GLU A 199 -10.07 8.75 -12.88
C GLU A 199 -10.40 7.28 -13.15
N LEU A 200 -9.45 6.38 -12.87
CA LEU A 200 -9.58 4.95 -13.06
C LEU A 200 -9.84 4.18 -11.75
N ALA A 201 -9.77 4.84 -10.60
CA ALA A 201 -9.85 4.20 -9.29
C ALA A 201 -11.27 4.23 -8.72
N ASP A 202 -11.69 3.12 -8.11
CA ASP A 202 -12.85 3.06 -7.22
C ASP A 202 -12.49 3.60 -5.82
N PHE A 203 -11.19 3.52 -5.46
CA PHE A 203 -10.63 3.95 -4.17
C PHE A 203 -9.41 4.84 -4.41
N PRO A 204 -9.60 6.17 -4.61
CA PRO A 204 -8.51 7.12 -4.79
C PRO A 204 -7.90 7.51 -3.44
N ILE A 205 -6.65 7.13 -3.20
CA ILE A 205 -5.89 7.44 -1.99
C ILE A 205 -4.94 8.60 -2.29
N PHE A 206 -5.32 9.81 -1.91
CA PHE A 206 -4.51 11.00 -2.07
C PHE A 206 -3.62 11.24 -0.84
N LEU A 207 -2.32 11.45 -1.07
CA LEU A 207 -1.30 11.67 -0.04
C LEU A 207 -0.65 13.05 -0.22
N PRO A 208 -1.18 14.12 0.39
CA PRO A 208 -0.73 15.50 0.21
C PRO A 208 0.58 15.80 0.97
N VAL A 209 1.68 15.13 0.61
CA VAL A 209 2.99 15.30 1.25
C VAL A 209 3.72 16.60 0.87
N GLY A 210 3.19 17.34 -0.12
CA GLY A 210 3.82 18.55 -0.65
C GLY A 210 5.07 18.28 -1.50
N PRO A 211 5.75 19.35 -1.97
CA PRO A 211 6.95 19.24 -2.78
C PRO A 211 8.09 18.56 -2.02
N GLU A 212 8.88 17.76 -2.73
CA GLU A 212 10.07 17.12 -2.15
C GLU A 212 11.19 18.13 -1.88
N ILE A 213 12.09 17.78 -0.98
CA ILE A 213 13.26 18.60 -0.63
C ILE A 213 14.17 18.78 -1.85
N ILE A 214 14.36 17.72 -2.61
CA ILE A 214 14.97 17.75 -3.94
C ILE A 214 13.83 17.61 -4.93
N THR A 215 13.58 18.65 -5.71
CA THR A 215 12.48 18.72 -6.68
C THR A 215 12.44 17.47 -7.56
N GLY A 216 11.29 16.84 -7.67
CA GLY A 216 11.09 15.62 -8.47
C GLY A 216 11.57 14.32 -7.82
N SER A 217 12.27 14.38 -6.67
CA SER A 217 12.81 13.17 -6.01
C SER A 217 11.79 12.46 -5.13
N THR A 218 10.75 11.91 -5.75
CA THR A 218 9.59 11.29 -5.07
C THR A 218 9.88 10.01 -4.30
N ARG A 219 11.14 9.56 -4.26
CA ARG A 219 11.60 8.48 -3.40
C ARG A 219 11.60 8.84 -1.91
N MET A 220 11.49 10.12 -1.55
CA MET A 220 11.60 10.64 -0.18
C MET A 220 10.23 10.66 0.52
N LYS A 221 9.60 11.83 0.73
CA LYS A 221 8.30 11.93 1.43
C LYS A 221 7.20 11.11 0.77
N SER A 222 7.11 11.17 -0.56
CA SER A 222 6.13 10.39 -1.32
C SER A 222 6.32 8.89 -1.11
N GLY A 223 7.56 8.40 -1.20
CA GLY A 223 7.89 6.99 -0.92
C GLY A 223 7.56 6.61 0.53
N THR A 224 7.91 7.45 1.50
CA THR A 224 7.60 7.21 2.93
C THR A 224 6.08 7.12 3.17
N ALA A 225 5.29 8.04 2.58
CA ALA A 225 3.84 7.99 2.67
C ALA A 225 3.25 6.72 2.05
N GLN A 226 3.71 6.34 0.86
CA GLN A 226 3.31 5.10 0.20
C GLN A 226 3.60 3.88 1.07
N LYS A 227 4.81 3.79 1.64
CA LYS A 227 5.18 2.69 2.56
C LYS A 227 4.23 2.60 3.76
N LEU A 228 3.89 3.71 4.39
CA LEU A 228 2.96 3.72 5.52
C LEU A 228 1.57 3.19 5.11
N VAL A 229 1.06 3.64 3.96
CA VAL A 229 -0.24 3.23 3.44
C VAL A 229 -0.26 1.75 3.07
N LEU A 230 0.76 1.23 2.40
CA LEU A 230 0.85 -0.19 2.04
C LEU A 230 0.85 -1.07 3.29
N ASN A 231 1.64 -0.73 4.29
CA ASN A 231 1.64 -1.47 5.56
C ASN A 231 0.28 -1.38 6.29
N MET A 232 -0.43 -0.23 6.23
CA MET A 232 -1.79 -0.13 6.78
C MET A 232 -2.76 -1.05 6.06
N ILE A 233 -2.70 -1.16 4.73
CA ILE A 233 -3.58 -2.00 3.92
C ILE A 233 -3.39 -3.47 4.29
N THR A 234 -2.17 -4.01 4.15
CA THR A 234 -1.91 -5.43 4.37
C THR A 234 -2.07 -5.81 5.84
N THR A 235 -1.51 -5.05 6.77
CA THR A 235 -1.63 -5.35 8.20
C THR A 235 -3.09 -5.36 8.65
N THR A 236 -3.88 -4.35 8.26
CA THR A 236 -5.30 -4.30 8.63
C THR A 236 -6.09 -5.44 7.98
N ALA A 237 -5.84 -5.74 6.71
CA ALA A 237 -6.48 -6.86 6.02
C ALA A 237 -6.16 -8.20 6.72
N MET A 238 -4.90 -8.45 7.07
CA MET A 238 -4.48 -9.66 7.75
C MET A 238 -5.05 -9.77 9.17
N ILE A 239 -5.16 -8.66 9.92
CA ILE A 239 -5.87 -8.62 11.21
C ILE A 239 -7.34 -9.03 11.03
N LYS A 240 -8.04 -8.45 10.04
CA LYS A 240 -9.45 -8.77 9.75
C LYS A 240 -9.65 -10.18 9.17
N LEU A 241 -8.61 -10.80 8.66
CA LEU A 241 -8.56 -12.22 8.28
C LEU A 241 -8.25 -13.16 9.46
N GLY A 242 -8.09 -12.61 10.66
CA GLY A 242 -7.79 -13.39 11.87
C GLY A 242 -6.36 -13.92 11.94
N LYS A 243 -5.41 -13.29 11.23
CA LYS A 243 -3.99 -13.69 11.23
C LYS A 243 -3.21 -13.19 12.45
N VAL A 244 -3.88 -12.45 13.32
CA VAL A 244 -3.33 -11.84 14.53
C VAL A 244 -4.25 -12.16 15.71
N TYR A 245 -3.71 -12.45 16.87
CA TYR A 245 -4.42 -12.60 18.13
C TYR A 245 -3.94 -11.52 19.11
N ASN A 246 -4.84 -10.66 19.61
CA ASN A 246 -4.47 -9.40 20.23
C ASN A 246 -3.52 -8.62 19.31
N ASN A 247 -2.25 -8.48 19.71
CA ASN A 247 -1.16 -7.88 18.91
C ASN A 247 -0.05 -8.89 18.58
N PHE A 248 -0.31 -10.20 18.73
CA PHE A 248 0.65 -11.25 18.46
C PHE A 248 0.51 -11.86 17.06
N MET A 249 1.64 -12.06 16.39
CA MET A 249 1.71 -12.86 15.15
C MET A 249 1.59 -14.35 15.52
N ILE A 250 0.43 -14.94 15.24
CA ILE A 250 0.13 -16.33 15.60
C ILE A 250 0.30 -17.33 14.44
N ASP A 251 0.49 -16.85 13.23
CA ASP A 251 0.65 -17.66 12.02
C ASP A 251 2.08 -17.62 11.47
N LEU A 252 3.07 -17.22 12.28
CA LEU A 252 4.46 -17.26 11.85
C LEU A 252 4.88 -18.70 11.53
N MET A 253 5.67 -18.86 10.49
CA MET A 253 6.21 -20.17 10.10
C MET A 253 7.48 -20.48 10.90
N PRO A 254 7.49 -21.50 11.80
CA PRO A 254 8.64 -21.82 12.65
C PRO A 254 9.68 -22.64 11.87
N VAL A 255 10.33 -21.99 10.90
CA VAL A 255 11.31 -22.63 9.98
C VAL A 255 12.71 -22.82 10.56
N ASN A 256 12.97 -22.31 11.76
CA ASN A 256 14.25 -22.48 12.45
C ASN A 256 14.08 -22.50 13.98
N ALA A 257 15.13 -22.95 14.70
CA ALA A 257 15.09 -23.09 16.16
C ALA A 257 14.73 -21.79 16.89
N LYS A 258 15.20 -20.62 16.43
CA LYS A 258 14.86 -19.33 17.02
C LYS A 258 13.35 -19.04 16.93
N LEU A 259 12.73 -19.36 15.81
CA LEU A 259 11.27 -19.16 15.61
C LEU A 259 10.47 -20.21 16.38
N GLU A 260 10.96 -21.43 16.57
CA GLU A 260 10.31 -22.42 17.45
C GLU A 260 10.33 -21.95 18.90
N GLU A 261 11.44 -21.47 19.41
CA GLU A 261 11.51 -20.92 20.78
C GLU A 261 10.63 -19.68 20.94
N ARG A 262 10.58 -18.81 19.93
CA ARG A 262 9.63 -17.69 19.92
C ARG A 262 8.19 -18.17 19.98
N SER A 263 7.83 -19.24 19.26
CA SER A 263 6.47 -19.82 19.26
C SER A 263 6.08 -20.35 20.62
N LYS A 264 6.95 -21.10 21.29
CA LYS A 264 6.70 -21.62 22.65
C LYS A 264 6.52 -20.49 23.66
N ARG A 265 7.41 -19.48 23.61
CA ARG A 265 7.29 -18.29 24.47
C ARG A 265 5.96 -17.56 24.23
N LEU A 266 5.55 -17.40 22.98
CA LEU A 266 4.31 -16.76 22.59
C LEU A 266 3.08 -17.52 23.13
N ILE A 267 3.07 -18.85 23.01
CA ILE A 267 2.01 -19.69 23.58
C ILE A 267 1.91 -19.47 25.09
N ASN A 268 3.04 -19.50 25.79
CA ASN A 268 3.05 -19.26 27.24
C ASN A 268 2.57 -17.85 27.61
N GLU A 269 3.01 -16.82 26.88
CA GLU A 269 2.62 -15.42 27.12
C GLU A 269 1.12 -15.19 26.90
N ILE A 270 0.51 -15.89 25.95
CA ILE A 270 -0.93 -15.78 25.65
C ILE A 270 -1.78 -16.57 26.67
N THR A 271 -1.33 -17.73 27.07
CA THR A 271 -2.18 -18.70 27.83
C THR A 271 -1.82 -18.84 29.31
N ASP A 272 -0.67 -18.29 29.72
CA ASP A 272 -0.08 -18.42 31.04
C ASP A 272 0.03 -19.90 31.55
N CYS A 273 0.19 -20.84 30.59
CA CYS A 273 0.19 -22.27 30.90
C CYS A 273 1.52 -22.82 31.47
N GLY A 274 2.55 -21.97 31.51
CA GLY A 274 3.92 -22.33 31.87
C GLY A 274 4.73 -22.86 30.71
N GLN A 275 6.06 -22.65 30.75
CA GLN A 275 6.98 -22.97 29.62
C GLN A 275 6.95 -24.46 29.23
N SER A 276 6.89 -25.37 30.20
CA SER A 276 6.85 -26.82 29.94
C SER A 276 5.58 -27.20 29.17
N ARG A 277 4.41 -26.70 29.59
CA ARG A 277 3.15 -26.99 28.91
C ARG A 277 3.09 -26.32 27.53
N ALA A 278 3.60 -25.12 27.38
CA ALA A 278 3.71 -24.44 26.09
C ALA A 278 4.54 -25.26 25.10
N ALA A 279 5.67 -25.82 25.53
CA ALA A 279 6.50 -26.65 24.67
C ALA A 279 5.81 -27.98 24.29
N GLU A 280 5.10 -28.62 25.24
CA GLU A 280 4.33 -29.84 25.02
C GLU A 280 3.21 -29.63 23.98
N VAL A 281 2.31 -28.66 24.22
CA VAL A 281 1.19 -28.37 23.29
C VAL A 281 1.69 -27.90 21.92
N PHE A 282 2.84 -27.19 21.84
CA PHE A 282 3.44 -26.81 20.59
C PHE A 282 3.87 -28.05 19.79
N GLY A 283 4.47 -29.05 20.45
CA GLY A 283 4.81 -30.34 19.84
C GLY A 283 3.56 -31.11 19.39
N GLU A 284 2.61 -31.32 20.30
CA GLU A 284 1.37 -32.04 20.06
C GLU A 284 0.52 -31.43 18.95
N SER A 285 0.48 -30.09 18.83
CA SER A 285 -0.22 -29.39 17.76
C SER A 285 0.38 -29.61 16.38
N GLY A 286 1.58 -30.20 16.29
CA GLY A 286 2.36 -30.30 15.06
C GLY A 286 2.98 -28.92 14.68
N LYS A 287 3.43 -28.18 15.67
CA LYS A 287 4.06 -26.86 15.57
C LYS A 287 3.12 -25.76 15.03
N LYS A 288 1.81 -25.96 15.20
CA LYS A 288 0.78 -24.98 14.84
C LYS A 288 0.43 -24.13 16.06
N ILE A 289 0.92 -22.88 16.10
CA ILE A 289 0.77 -21.97 17.24
C ILE A 289 -0.70 -21.78 17.60
N ARG A 290 -1.55 -21.54 16.61
CA ARG A 290 -2.99 -21.31 16.79
C ARG A 290 -3.68 -22.49 17.47
N THR A 291 -3.41 -23.70 17.01
CA THR A 291 -3.92 -24.94 17.59
C THR A 291 -3.40 -25.11 19.02
N ALA A 292 -2.09 -24.89 19.25
CA ALA A 292 -1.46 -24.97 20.57
C ALA A 292 -2.08 -23.99 21.58
N ILE A 293 -2.40 -22.76 21.16
CA ILE A 293 -3.06 -21.77 22.01
C ILE A 293 -4.43 -22.28 22.44
N VAL A 294 -5.25 -22.80 21.53
CA VAL A 294 -6.59 -23.34 21.89
C VAL A 294 -6.47 -24.56 22.77
N MET A 295 -5.52 -25.47 22.49
CA MET A 295 -5.25 -26.64 23.37
C MET A 295 -4.90 -26.22 24.80
N ALA A 296 -3.98 -25.23 24.93
CA ALA A 296 -3.56 -24.76 26.26
C ALA A 296 -4.66 -23.98 26.97
N SER A 297 -5.42 -23.14 26.25
CA SER A 297 -6.48 -22.31 26.85
C SER A 297 -7.68 -23.11 27.31
N LEU A 298 -8.05 -24.18 26.61
CA LEU A 298 -9.27 -24.96 26.90
C LEU A 298 -9.00 -26.33 27.50
N GLY A 299 -7.73 -26.76 27.57
CA GLY A 299 -7.39 -28.10 28.06
C GLY A 299 -7.86 -29.25 27.15
N VAL A 300 -8.09 -28.96 25.87
CA VAL A 300 -8.58 -29.93 24.86
C VAL A 300 -7.42 -30.53 24.06
N ASP A 301 -7.67 -31.67 23.42
CA ASP A 301 -6.72 -32.27 22.51
C ASP A 301 -6.65 -31.53 21.14
N LYS A 302 -5.68 -31.93 20.31
CA LYS A 302 -5.46 -31.33 18.97
C LYS A 302 -6.71 -31.42 18.09
N THR A 303 -7.40 -32.58 18.11
CA THR A 303 -8.54 -32.83 17.23
C THR A 303 -9.71 -31.91 17.56
N GLU A 304 -10.02 -31.74 18.84
CA GLU A 304 -11.07 -30.83 19.27
C GLU A 304 -10.66 -29.37 19.06
N ALA A 305 -9.38 -28.98 19.31
CA ALA A 305 -8.88 -27.66 19.03
C ALA A 305 -8.99 -27.30 17.54
N GLU A 306 -8.62 -28.20 16.62
CA GLU A 306 -8.75 -27.97 15.17
C GLU A 306 -10.22 -27.89 14.73
N LYS A 307 -11.13 -28.67 15.34
CA LYS A 307 -12.57 -28.59 15.10
C LYS A 307 -13.14 -27.24 15.54
N LEU A 308 -12.81 -26.78 16.74
CA LEU A 308 -13.23 -25.46 17.24
C LEU A 308 -12.70 -24.32 16.39
N LEU A 309 -11.43 -24.36 15.99
CA LEU A 309 -10.85 -23.37 15.08
C LEU A 309 -11.56 -23.36 13.73
N LYS A 310 -11.87 -24.53 13.18
CA LYS A 310 -12.61 -24.63 11.90
C LYS A 310 -14.00 -24.04 12.01
N ALA A 311 -14.73 -24.32 13.10
CA ALA A 311 -16.04 -23.75 13.37
C ALA A 311 -15.99 -22.23 13.55
N GLY A 312 -14.93 -21.70 14.17
CA GLY A 312 -14.67 -20.27 14.35
C GLY A 312 -14.03 -19.56 13.15
N GLY A 313 -13.98 -20.20 11.97
CA GLY A 313 -13.35 -19.62 10.79
C GLY A 313 -11.85 -19.33 10.96
N GLY A 314 -11.18 -20.08 11.83
CA GLY A 314 -9.78 -19.94 12.16
C GLY A 314 -9.48 -18.84 13.20
N ASN A 315 -10.47 -18.18 13.77
CA ASN A 315 -10.28 -17.17 14.81
C ASN A 315 -10.26 -17.80 16.19
N ILE A 316 -9.21 -17.54 16.98
CA ILE A 316 -9.01 -18.11 18.32
C ILE A 316 -10.09 -17.65 19.27
N ASN A 317 -10.48 -16.37 19.29
CA ASN A 317 -11.52 -15.87 20.17
C ASN A 317 -12.86 -16.58 19.92
N PHE A 318 -13.26 -16.71 18.65
CA PHE A 318 -14.48 -17.43 18.31
C PHE A 318 -14.42 -18.92 18.67
N ALA A 319 -13.25 -19.56 18.58
CA ALA A 319 -13.06 -20.94 18.99
C ALA A 319 -13.23 -21.11 20.52
N ILE A 320 -12.66 -20.18 21.30
CA ILE A 320 -12.79 -20.17 22.77
C ILE A 320 -14.22 -19.87 23.17
N ASP A 321 -14.86 -18.84 22.60
CA ASP A 321 -16.25 -18.47 22.91
C ASP A 321 -17.26 -19.57 22.54
N ALA A 322 -17.02 -20.29 21.44
CA ALA A 322 -17.86 -21.41 21.02
C ALA A 322 -17.79 -22.57 22.01
N HIS A 323 -16.61 -22.86 22.57
CA HIS A 323 -16.44 -23.90 23.58
C HIS A 323 -17.16 -23.54 24.89
N ALA A 324 -17.06 -22.28 25.33
CA ALA A 324 -17.75 -21.83 26.56
C ALA A 324 -19.28 -21.98 26.45
N LYS A 325 -19.87 -21.71 25.29
CA LYS A 325 -21.32 -21.84 25.03
C LYS A 325 -21.82 -23.29 24.94
N HIS A 326 -20.93 -24.26 24.79
CA HIS A 326 -21.30 -25.69 24.75
C HIS A 326 -21.01 -26.38 26.09
N ALA A 327 -20.38 -25.69 27.05
CA ALA A 327 -20.10 -26.21 28.40
C ALA A 327 -21.19 -25.83 29.43
N ASP A 328 -22.07 -24.88 29.07
CA ASP A 328 -23.32 -24.55 29.78
C ASP A 328 -24.48 -25.34 29.18
#